data_c660a2d8b99f253a4c04176ce4ccd790
#
_entry.id   c660a2d8b99f253a4c04176ce4ccd790
#
_cell.length_a   1.000
_cell.length_b   1.000
_cell.length_c   1.000
_cell.angle_alpha   90.00
_cell.angle_beta   90.00
_cell.angle_gamma   90.00
#
_symmetry.space_group_name_H-M   'P 1'
#
loop_
_entity.id
_entity.type
_entity.pdbx_description
1 polymer ?
#
loop_
_entity_poly.entity_id
_entity_poly.type
_entity_poly.pdbx_seq_one_letter_code
_entity_poly.pdbx_strand_id
1 'polypeptide(L)'
;MKYKGYIDINKPQNKVADLFSNPKNNKEYQDGFLKKELISGQSGKDGAVSKMYYKFGKRDMELTETIIANRLPDSYEAFYHHPHMDNIMKCHFLPLNDNRTRYEYEFEYTRVSWILPKIMVTLFPAMFRKQGEKWVTQFKEFVEKQ
;
A
#
# COMPACT_ATOMS: atom_id res chain seq x y z
N MET A 1 -13.65 5.85 -7.12
CA MET A 1 -14.01 4.92 -6.03
C MET A 1 -13.07 5.13 -4.85
N LYS A 2 -13.63 5.20 -3.67
CA LYS A 2 -12.87 5.43 -2.44
C LYS A 2 -13.34 4.45 -1.36
N TYR A 3 -12.43 3.85 -0.62
CA TYR A 3 -12.76 3.07 0.56
C TYR A 3 -11.73 3.29 1.66
N LYS A 4 -12.16 3.13 2.90
CA LYS A 4 -11.32 3.29 4.09
C LYS A 4 -11.64 2.25 5.13
N GLY A 5 -10.68 2.00 5.99
CA GLY A 5 -10.84 1.06 7.10
C GLY A 5 -9.71 1.23 8.11
N TYR A 6 -9.68 0.35 9.08
CA TYR A 6 -8.60 0.28 10.06
C TYR A 6 -8.40 -1.14 10.57
N ILE A 7 -7.23 -1.38 11.11
CA ILE A 7 -6.88 -2.62 11.82
C ILE A 7 -5.97 -2.26 12.99
N ASP A 8 -6.17 -2.93 14.12
CA ASP A 8 -5.33 -2.72 15.30
C ASP A 8 -4.21 -3.75 15.33
N ILE A 9 -2.99 -3.27 15.55
CA ILE A 9 -1.75 -4.06 15.54
C ILE A 9 -1.14 -4.03 16.93
N ASN A 10 -0.84 -5.19 17.50
CA ASN A 10 -0.27 -5.33 18.85
C ASN A 10 1.25 -5.12 18.86
N LYS A 11 1.68 -3.96 18.39
CA LYS A 11 3.07 -3.48 18.40
C LYS A 11 3.11 -1.96 18.52
N PRO A 12 4.21 -1.39 19.07
CA PRO A 12 4.38 0.06 19.17
C PRO A 12 4.40 0.75 17.81
N GLN A 13 3.95 2.01 17.79
CA GLN A 13 3.89 2.83 16.57
C GLN A 13 5.20 2.86 15.79
N ASN A 14 6.32 3.09 16.46
CA ASN A 14 7.63 3.15 15.79
C ASN A 14 8.00 1.83 15.11
N LYS A 15 7.70 0.71 15.76
CA LYS A 15 7.94 -0.63 15.19
C LYS A 15 7.12 -0.86 13.95
N VAL A 16 5.83 -0.51 13.99
CA VAL A 16 4.92 -0.63 12.85
C VAL A 16 5.41 0.22 11.67
N ALA A 17 5.73 1.49 11.93
CA ALA A 17 6.21 2.41 10.91
C ALA A 17 7.54 1.97 10.30
N ASP A 18 8.49 1.51 11.10
CA ASP A 18 9.79 1.03 10.63
C ASP A 18 9.65 -0.18 9.70
N LEU A 19 8.80 -1.13 10.07
CA LEU A 19 8.53 -2.30 9.24
C LEU A 19 7.80 -1.95 7.95
N PHE A 20 6.88 -0.97 8.02
CA PHE A 20 6.15 -0.48 6.85
C PHE A 20 7.08 0.22 5.85
N SER A 21 8.04 1.01 6.33
CA SER A 21 8.91 1.83 5.49
C SER A 21 10.01 1.07 4.77
N ASN A 22 10.32 -0.15 5.19
CA ASN A 22 11.40 -0.95 4.60
C ASN A 22 10.89 -1.78 3.41
N PRO A 23 11.30 -1.46 2.15
CA PRO A 23 10.83 -2.20 0.97
C PRO A 23 11.15 -3.70 0.98
N LYS A 24 12.18 -4.11 1.72
CA LYS A 24 12.54 -5.53 1.87
C LYS A 24 11.44 -6.35 2.53
N ASN A 25 10.56 -5.70 3.30
CA ASN A 25 9.44 -6.35 3.98
C ASN A 25 8.20 -6.48 3.09
N ASN A 26 8.12 -5.78 1.96
CA ASN A 26 6.93 -5.78 1.13
C ASN A 26 6.51 -7.19 0.68
N LYS A 27 7.48 -8.04 0.38
CA LYS A 27 7.22 -9.45 0.00
C LYS A 27 6.50 -10.25 1.08
N GLU A 28 6.58 -9.82 2.34
CA GLU A 28 5.97 -10.52 3.47
C GLU A 28 4.45 -10.30 3.56
N TYR A 29 3.94 -9.23 2.95
CA TYR A 29 2.53 -8.87 3.04
C TYR A 29 1.89 -8.43 1.72
N GLN A 30 2.67 -8.25 0.65
CA GLN A 30 2.15 -7.95 -0.69
C GLN A 30 2.36 -9.16 -1.61
N ASP A 31 1.27 -9.81 -1.97
CA ASP A 31 1.34 -10.98 -2.85
C ASP A 31 2.01 -10.64 -4.19
N GLY A 32 2.92 -11.48 -4.60
CA GLY A 32 3.59 -11.34 -5.88
C GLY A 32 4.70 -10.29 -5.93
N PHE A 33 4.94 -9.54 -4.86
CA PHE A 33 5.98 -8.53 -4.83
C PHE A 33 7.37 -9.11 -5.14
N LEU A 34 8.10 -8.47 -6.07
CA LEU A 34 9.46 -8.87 -6.46
C LEU A 34 10.50 -7.88 -5.96
N LYS A 35 10.40 -6.61 -6.36
CA LYS A 35 11.37 -5.58 -6.01
C LYS A 35 10.81 -4.17 -6.18
N LYS A 36 11.52 -3.20 -5.60
CA LYS A 36 11.28 -1.77 -5.74
C LYS A 36 12.58 -1.10 -6.16
N GLU A 37 12.52 -0.26 -7.20
CA GLU A 37 13.66 0.50 -7.72
C GLU A 37 13.38 1.98 -7.68
N LEU A 38 14.27 2.76 -7.07
CA LEU A 38 14.21 4.22 -7.11
C LEU A 38 14.53 4.71 -8.52
N ILE A 39 13.64 5.54 -9.10
CA ILE A 39 13.79 6.13 -10.43
C ILE A 39 14.29 7.57 -10.33
N SER A 40 13.74 8.36 -9.42
CA SER A 40 14.13 9.75 -9.20
C SER A 40 13.87 10.21 -7.77
N GLY A 41 14.51 11.29 -7.36
CA GLY A 41 14.42 11.82 -6.02
C GLY A 41 15.26 11.04 -5.02
N GLN A 42 14.99 11.24 -3.75
CA GLN A 42 15.66 10.54 -2.63
C GLN A 42 14.73 9.50 -2.03
N SER A 43 15.25 8.29 -1.84
CA SER A 43 14.48 7.18 -1.27
C SER A 43 13.77 7.58 0.03
N GLY A 44 12.46 7.32 0.10
CA GLY A 44 11.64 7.61 1.26
C GLY A 44 11.26 9.08 1.45
N LYS A 45 11.69 9.99 0.59
CA LYS A 45 11.38 11.42 0.69
C LYS A 45 10.19 11.80 -0.18
N ASP A 46 9.52 12.89 0.19
CA ASP A 46 8.44 13.47 -0.61
C ASP A 46 8.92 13.71 -2.05
N GLY A 47 8.11 13.32 -3.03
CA GLY A 47 8.43 13.43 -4.45
C GLY A 47 9.28 12.30 -5.01
N ALA A 48 9.79 11.38 -4.20
CA ALA A 48 10.54 10.22 -4.69
C ALA A 48 9.65 9.35 -5.58
N VAL A 49 10.18 8.96 -6.75
CA VAL A 49 9.49 8.09 -7.70
C VAL A 49 10.22 6.75 -7.75
N SER A 50 9.47 5.67 -7.61
CA SER A 50 9.99 4.31 -7.66
C SER A 50 9.12 3.42 -8.53
N LYS A 51 9.73 2.43 -9.17
CA LYS A 51 9.02 1.32 -9.80
C LYS A 51 8.92 0.15 -8.85
N MET A 52 7.74 -0.44 -8.78
CA MET A 52 7.46 -1.63 -8.00
C MET A 52 7.05 -2.75 -8.96
N TYR A 53 7.69 -3.90 -8.83
CA TYR A 53 7.53 -5.05 -9.71
C TYR A 53 6.83 -6.18 -8.98
N TYR A 54 5.81 -6.74 -9.64
CA TYR A 54 5.00 -7.85 -9.12
C TYR A 54 4.88 -8.95 -10.15
N LYS A 55 4.66 -10.17 -9.69
CA LYS A 55 4.33 -11.30 -10.55
C LYS A 55 3.15 -12.09 -9.97
N PHE A 56 2.11 -12.22 -10.76
CA PHE A 56 0.91 -12.99 -10.40
C PHE A 56 0.75 -14.16 -11.39
N GLY A 57 1.21 -15.34 -10.99
CA GLY A 57 1.29 -16.49 -11.89
C GLY A 57 2.25 -16.22 -13.04
N LYS A 58 1.74 -16.13 -14.28
CA LYS A 58 2.53 -15.82 -15.49
C LYS A 58 2.48 -14.34 -15.87
N ARG A 59 1.73 -13.50 -15.10
CA ARG A 59 1.56 -12.07 -15.40
C ARG A 59 2.55 -11.24 -14.62
N ASP A 60 3.28 -10.40 -15.35
CA ASP A 60 4.11 -9.35 -14.75
C ASP A 60 3.28 -8.08 -14.61
N MET A 61 3.46 -7.38 -13.49
CA MET A 61 2.81 -6.10 -13.24
C MET A 61 3.84 -5.10 -12.72
N GLU A 62 3.80 -3.88 -13.23
CA GLU A 62 4.61 -2.77 -12.75
C GLU A 62 3.70 -1.65 -12.24
N LEU A 63 4.04 -1.09 -11.09
CA LEU A 63 3.45 0.12 -10.56
C LEU A 63 4.53 1.19 -10.44
N THR A 64 4.18 2.44 -10.71
CA THR A 64 5.04 3.58 -10.40
C THR A 64 4.47 4.27 -9.17
N GLU A 65 5.27 4.29 -8.09
CA GLU A 65 4.93 5.00 -6.86
C GLU A 65 5.56 6.38 -6.86
N THR A 66 4.76 7.39 -6.51
CA THR A 66 5.27 8.73 -6.18
C THR A 66 4.88 9.04 -4.74
N ILE A 67 5.85 9.29 -3.88
CA ILE A 67 5.58 9.68 -2.49
C ILE A 67 5.03 11.10 -2.48
N ILE A 68 3.80 11.27 -2.00
CA ILE A 68 3.18 12.59 -1.84
C ILE A 68 3.66 13.21 -0.53
N ALA A 69 3.54 12.47 0.57
CA ALA A 69 3.96 12.93 1.89
C ALA A 69 4.39 11.75 2.76
N ASN A 70 5.62 11.78 3.24
CA ASN A 70 6.12 10.84 4.24
C ASN A 70 6.26 11.56 5.58
N ARG A 71 5.37 11.24 6.52
CA ARG A 71 5.34 11.79 7.88
C ARG A 71 5.40 10.66 8.91
N LEU A 72 6.07 9.55 8.55
CA LEU A 72 6.24 8.44 9.48
C LEU A 72 7.03 8.90 10.73
N PRO A 73 6.66 8.41 11.91
CA PRO A 73 5.77 7.28 12.20
C PRO A 73 4.26 7.59 12.14
N ASP A 74 3.84 8.83 11.90
CA ASP A 74 2.43 9.22 12.00
C ASP A 74 1.61 8.88 10.77
N SER A 75 2.12 9.23 9.58
CA SER A 75 1.34 9.06 8.34
C SER A 75 2.22 8.92 7.10
N TYR A 76 1.60 8.38 6.06
CA TYR A 76 2.21 8.21 4.75
C TYR A 76 1.16 8.34 3.66
N GLU A 77 1.51 9.01 2.57
CA GLU A 77 0.64 9.18 1.41
C GLU A 77 1.44 9.00 0.13
N ALA A 78 0.93 8.17 -0.78
CA ALA A 78 1.57 7.91 -2.06
C ALA A 78 0.55 7.77 -3.18
N PHE A 79 0.98 8.17 -4.38
CA PHE A 79 0.27 7.98 -5.62
C PHE A 79 0.85 6.79 -6.36
N TYR A 80 -0.02 5.91 -6.87
CA TYR A 80 0.35 4.75 -7.66
C TYR A 80 -0.23 4.82 -9.05
N HIS A 81 0.64 4.67 -10.05
CA HIS A 81 0.27 4.67 -11.45
C HIS A 81 0.46 3.29 -12.08
N HIS A 82 -0.56 2.88 -12.83
CA HIS A 82 -0.53 1.71 -13.70
C HIS A 82 -1.22 2.09 -15.02
N PRO A 83 -0.85 1.50 -16.18
CA PRO A 83 -1.51 1.83 -17.46
C PRO A 83 -3.04 1.79 -17.42
N HIS A 84 -3.62 0.93 -16.58
CA HIS A 84 -5.08 0.75 -16.50
C HIS A 84 -5.73 1.41 -15.30
N MET A 85 -4.98 1.93 -14.34
CA MET A 85 -5.55 2.55 -13.14
C MET A 85 -4.54 3.46 -12.43
N ASP A 86 -5.07 4.46 -11.74
CA ASP A 86 -4.32 5.28 -10.80
C ASP A 86 -5.03 5.27 -9.45
N ASN A 87 -4.26 5.24 -8.38
CA ASN A 87 -4.83 5.34 -7.05
C ASN A 87 -3.93 6.12 -6.09
N ILE A 88 -4.54 6.69 -5.07
CA ILE A 88 -3.86 7.31 -3.94
C ILE A 88 -4.11 6.41 -2.72
N MET A 89 -3.05 6.14 -1.98
CA MET A 89 -3.11 5.45 -0.70
C MET A 89 -2.68 6.42 0.39
N LYS A 90 -3.49 6.52 1.44
CA LYS A 90 -3.17 7.26 2.67
C LYS A 90 -3.25 6.32 3.85
N CYS A 91 -2.32 6.46 4.77
CA CYS A 91 -2.41 5.74 6.02
C CYS A 91 -1.97 6.59 7.21
N HIS A 92 -2.53 6.27 8.37
CA HIS A 92 -2.16 6.81 9.67
C HIS A 92 -1.89 5.69 10.63
N PHE A 93 -0.82 5.83 11.40
CA PHE A 93 -0.48 4.93 12.49
C PHE A 93 -0.74 5.65 13.82
N LEU A 94 -1.89 5.37 14.45
CA LEU A 94 -2.31 6.01 15.68
C LEU A 94 -1.91 5.15 16.88
N PRO A 95 -1.06 5.66 17.80
CA PRO A 95 -0.74 4.93 19.02
C PRO A 95 -1.98 4.86 19.91
N LEU A 96 -2.46 3.65 20.20
CA LEU A 96 -3.55 3.41 21.16
C LEU A 96 -3.02 3.33 22.59
N ASN A 97 -1.80 2.81 22.71
CA ASN A 97 -0.98 2.78 23.94
C ASN A 97 0.47 2.49 23.53
N ASP A 98 1.36 2.25 24.50
CA ASP A 98 2.79 2.03 24.26
C ASP A 98 3.09 0.76 23.44
N ASN A 99 2.14 -0.18 23.34
CA ASN A 99 2.33 -1.47 22.70
C ASN A 99 1.27 -1.81 21.64
N ARG A 100 0.43 -0.85 21.28
CA ARG A 100 -0.66 -1.07 20.34
C ARG A 100 -0.87 0.13 19.44
N THR A 101 -1.04 -0.13 18.15
CA THR A 101 -1.17 0.90 17.11
C THR A 101 -2.38 0.60 16.24
N ARG A 102 -3.18 1.62 15.95
CA ARG A 102 -4.23 1.53 14.95
C ARG A 102 -3.68 1.96 13.60
N TYR A 103 -3.73 1.06 12.64
CA TYR A 103 -3.44 1.33 11.24
C TYR A 103 -4.74 1.70 10.53
N GLU A 104 -4.92 3.01 10.29
CA GLU A 104 -6.02 3.51 9.46
C GLU A 104 -5.54 3.66 8.02
N TYR A 105 -6.38 3.27 7.07
CA TYR A 105 -6.04 3.34 5.65
C TYR A 105 -7.21 3.87 4.83
N GLU A 106 -6.85 4.56 3.74
CA GLU A 106 -7.78 5.06 2.73
C GLU A 106 -7.16 4.81 1.35
N PHE A 107 -7.94 4.23 0.46
CA PHE A 107 -7.57 4.04 -0.95
C PHE A 107 -8.58 4.77 -1.83
N GLU A 108 -8.09 5.59 -2.75
CA GLU A 108 -8.91 6.32 -3.71
C GLU A 108 -8.43 6.02 -5.13
N TYR A 109 -9.27 5.38 -5.93
CA TYR A 109 -9.00 5.13 -7.35
C TYR A 109 -9.44 6.33 -8.15
N THR A 110 -8.48 7.11 -8.65
CA THR A 110 -8.70 8.38 -9.36
C THR A 110 -8.89 8.19 -10.85
N ARG A 111 -8.41 7.08 -11.38
CA ARG A 111 -8.57 6.72 -12.79
C ARG A 111 -8.67 5.20 -12.92
N VAL A 112 -9.62 4.74 -13.72
CA VAL A 112 -9.75 3.33 -14.14
C VAL A 112 -9.99 3.31 -15.64
N SER A 113 -9.22 2.49 -16.35
CA SER A 113 -9.33 2.39 -17.80
C SER A 113 -10.70 1.85 -18.24
N TRP A 114 -11.34 2.54 -19.16
CA TRP A 114 -12.62 2.13 -19.77
C TRP A 114 -12.50 0.93 -20.71
N ILE A 115 -11.27 0.50 -21.04
CA ILE A 115 -11.01 -0.65 -21.92
C ILE A 115 -11.36 -1.99 -21.22
N LEU A 116 -11.50 -1.97 -19.88
CA LEU A 116 -11.91 -3.16 -19.13
C LEU A 116 -13.33 -3.57 -19.50
N PRO A 117 -13.61 -4.90 -19.65
CA PRO A 117 -14.98 -5.38 -19.86
C PRO A 117 -15.93 -4.84 -18.79
N LYS A 118 -17.18 -4.51 -19.20
CA LYS A 118 -18.18 -3.94 -18.28
C LYS A 118 -18.36 -4.76 -17.00
N ILE A 119 -18.29 -6.08 -17.10
CA ILE A 119 -18.40 -6.97 -15.94
C ILE A 119 -17.25 -6.75 -14.95
N MET A 120 -16.03 -6.51 -15.45
CA MET A 120 -14.88 -6.24 -14.59
C MET A 120 -14.99 -4.86 -13.94
N VAL A 121 -15.49 -3.87 -14.65
CA VAL A 121 -15.74 -2.52 -14.08
C VAL A 121 -16.74 -2.59 -12.94
N THR A 122 -17.79 -3.42 -13.06
CA THR A 122 -18.80 -3.61 -12.02
C THR A 122 -18.25 -4.33 -10.79
N LEU A 123 -17.38 -5.33 -11.00
CA LEU A 123 -16.76 -6.12 -9.92
C LEU A 123 -15.49 -5.48 -9.34
N PHE A 124 -14.90 -4.54 -10.07
CA PHE A 124 -13.65 -3.87 -9.74
C PHE A 124 -13.60 -3.33 -8.30
N PRO A 125 -14.61 -2.56 -7.82
CA PRO A 125 -14.56 -2.03 -6.46
C PRO A 125 -14.42 -3.12 -5.40
N ALA A 126 -15.21 -4.18 -5.50
CA ALA A 126 -15.19 -5.29 -4.52
C ALA A 126 -13.85 -6.04 -4.56
N MET A 127 -13.32 -6.30 -5.76
CA MET A 127 -12.05 -7.02 -5.94
C MET A 127 -10.87 -6.23 -5.36
N PHE A 128 -10.78 -4.94 -5.65
CA PHE A 128 -9.68 -4.10 -5.18
C PHE A 128 -9.75 -3.84 -3.69
N ARG A 129 -10.94 -3.64 -3.14
CA ARG A 129 -11.14 -3.53 -1.71
C ARG A 129 -10.69 -4.81 -0.99
N LYS A 130 -11.13 -5.96 -1.48
CA LYS A 130 -10.74 -7.26 -0.91
C LYS A 130 -9.23 -7.47 -0.94
N GLN A 131 -8.58 -7.11 -2.06
CA GLN A 131 -7.11 -7.22 -2.18
C GLN A 131 -6.40 -6.30 -1.20
N GLY A 132 -6.83 -5.04 -1.08
CA GLY A 132 -6.25 -4.09 -0.14
C GLY A 132 -6.42 -4.52 1.31
N GLU A 133 -7.61 -4.97 1.68
CA GLU A 133 -7.89 -5.49 3.03
C GLU A 133 -7.06 -6.74 3.34
N LYS A 134 -6.86 -7.61 2.36
CA LYS A 134 -5.99 -8.78 2.50
C LYS A 134 -4.56 -8.37 2.81
N TRP A 135 -4.00 -7.42 2.07
CA TRP A 135 -2.63 -6.95 2.30
C TRP A 135 -2.48 -6.26 3.65
N VAL A 136 -3.46 -5.49 4.08
CA VAL A 136 -3.48 -4.87 5.42
C VAL A 136 -3.48 -5.94 6.51
N THR A 137 -4.29 -6.97 6.36
CA THR A 137 -4.35 -8.11 7.31
C THR A 137 -3.01 -8.87 7.34
N GLN A 138 -2.42 -9.13 6.18
CA GLN A 138 -1.11 -9.78 6.07
C GLN A 138 0.00 -8.92 6.69
N PHE A 139 -0.07 -7.60 6.54
CA PHE A 139 0.86 -6.68 7.18
C PHE A 139 0.77 -6.78 8.71
N LYS A 140 -0.43 -6.76 9.27
CA LYS A 140 -0.64 -6.96 10.72
C LYS A 140 -0.01 -8.28 11.18
N GLU A 141 -0.31 -9.38 10.50
CA GLU A 141 0.22 -10.71 10.85
C GLU A 141 1.75 -10.73 10.82
N PHE A 142 2.34 -10.13 9.79
CA PHE A 142 3.79 -10.01 9.66
C PHE A 142 4.39 -9.21 10.81
N VAL A 143 3.85 -8.01 11.08
CA VAL A 143 4.36 -7.11 12.13
C VAL A 143 4.28 -7.75 13.51
N GLU A 144 3.17 -8.42 13.82
CA GLU A 144 2.96 -9.04 15.14
C GLU A 144 3.91 -10.21 15.41
N LYS A 145 4.51 -10.79 14.38
CA LYS A 145 5.54 -11.84 14.50
C LYS A 145 6.95 -11.29 14.72
N GLN A 146 7.14 -10.00 14.61
CA GLN A 146 8.46 -9.35 14.81
C GLN A 146 8.63 -8.92 16.31
#